data_5bcd84d873c7c949e2bb620092f36bb0
#
_entry.id   5bcd84d873c7c949e2bb620092f36bb0
#
_cell.length_a   1.000
_cell.length_b   1.000
_cell.length_c   1.000
_cell.angle_alpha   90.00
_cell.angle_beta   90.00
_cell.angle_gamma   90.00
#
_symmetry.space_group_name_H-M   'P 1'
#
loop_
_entity.id
_entity.type
_entity.pdbx_description
1 polymer ?
#
loop_
_entity_poly.entity_id
_entity_poly.type
_entity_poly.pdbx_seq_one_letter_code
_entity_poly.pdbx_strand_id
1 'polypeptide(L)'
;YEFRSLRNKFDDAEVLAAQVEEEAAEEEKIDAHTLEELKVMVNLIDSEITNPDWETIKGFTKTSTVEEARTYLEEALKKENLLELYKNVEQPLIKRVEEMEKNGVLIDVDVLKKQSVELHKEVKILEKEIYELAGKEFLISSPKQLGEVLYVHLGLGTRIKKTSTGALSTNVKELEKLLDLHPVVAKVIDYRELTKLLSTYIDSLPNYVKDDGRIHAHFVQSGTGTGRFSC
;
A
#
# COMPACT_ATOMS: atom_id res chain seq x y z
N TYR A 1 38.40 41.30 -28.86
CA TYR A 1 37.04 41.75 -29.26
C TYR A 1 35.98 40.68 -29.12
N GLU A 2 36.33 39.40 -28.96
CA GLU A 2 35.37 38.24 -28.87
C GLU A 2 34.85 37.96 -27.47
N PHE A 3 35.52 38.44 -26.40
CA PHE A 3 35.09 38.14 -25.03
C PHE A 3 33.90 38.92 -24.48
N ARG A 4 33.52 40.06 -25.11
CA ARG A 4 32.33 40.80 -24.67
C ARG A 4 31.00 40.15 -25.07
N SER A 5 30.95 39.49 -26.19
CA SER A 5 29.73 38.78 -26.62
C SER A 5 29.48 37.49 -25.83
N LEU A 6 30.50 36.85 -25.33
CA LEU A 6 30.41 35.72 -24.42
C LEU A 6 29.92 36.13 -23.04
N ARG A 7 30.40 37.25 -22.52
CA ARG A 7 30.00 37.77 -21.19
C ARG A 7 28.50 38.11 -21.17
N ASN A 8 27.97 38.77 -22.21
CA ASN A 8 26.52 39.04 -22.29
C ASN A 8 25.69 37.77 -22.37
N LYS A 9 26.15 36.68 -23.02
CA LYS A 9 25.47 35.39 -23.02
C LYS A 9 25.46 34.67 -21.69
N PHE A 10 26.48 34.88 -20.84
CA PHE A 10 26.53 34.36 -19.50
C PHE A 10 25.63 35.17 -18.55
N ASP A 11 25.61 36.51 -18.69
CA ASP A 11 24.72 37.38 -17.92
C ASP A 11 23.25 37.08 -18.25
N ASP A 12 22.90 36.84 -19.54
CA ASP A 12 21.57 36.43 -19.99
C ASP A 12 21.20 35.02 -19.48
N ALA A 13 22.15 34.10 -19.39
CA ALA A 13 21.92 32.75 -18.86
C ALA A 13 21.73 32.75 -17.33
N GLU A 14 22.44 33.62 -16.59
CA GLU A 14 22.22 33.79 -15.14
C GLU A 14 20.88 34.46 -14.84
N VAL A 15 20.44 35.42 -15.66
CA VAL A 15 19.12 36.05 -15.55
C VAL A 15 18.01 35.05 -15.89
N LEU A 16 18.20 34.22 -16.92
CA LEU A 16 17.26 33.13 -17.23
C LEU A 16 17.24 32.06 -16.14
N ALA A 17 18.38 31.70 -15.59
CA ALA A 17 18.46 30.74 -14.48
C ALA A 17 17.80 31.29 -13.20
N ALA A 18 18.02 32.59 -12.88
CA ALA A 18 17.36 33.25 -11.78
C ALA A 18 15.83 33.38 -11.99
N GLN A 19 15.38 33.62 -13.21
CA GLN A 19 13.95 33.63 -13.54
C GLN A 19 13.32 32.23 -13.46
N VAL A 20 14.03 31.19 -13.87
CA VAL A 20 13.59 29.79 -13.74
C VAL A 20 13.60 29.35 -12.26
N GLU A 21 14.58 29.82 -11.46
CA GLU A 21 14.59 29.59 -10.01
C GLU A 21 13.53 30.42 -9.26
N GLU A 22 13.19 31.62 -9.73
CA GLU A 22 12.10 32.44 -9.20
C GLU A 22 10.72 31.88 -9.59
N GLU A 23 10.55 31.39 -10.83
CA GLU A 23 9.36 30.65 -11.27
C GLU A 23 9.23 29.28 -10.56
N ALA A 24 10.33 28.60 -10.25
CA ALA A 24 10.33 27.37 -9.43
C ALA A 24 10.11 27.64 -7.93
N ALA A 25 10.37 28.88 -7.45
CA ALA A 25 10.13 29.28 -6.06
C ALA A 25 8.72 29.79 -5.78
N GLU A 26 7.95 30.11 -6.80
CA GLU A 26 6.50 30.35 -6.75
C GLU A 26 5.69 29.08 -7.09
N GLU A 27 6.17 27.89 -6.73
CA GLU A 27 5.28 26.74 -6.60
C GLU A 27 4.22 27.11 -5.54
N GLU A 28 3.04 27.38 -6.01
CA GLU A 28 1.85 27.63 -5.20
C GLU A 28 1.77 26.52 -4.17
N LYS A 29 2.07 26.83 -2.89
CA LYS A 29 2.00 25.85 -1.81
C LYS A 29 0.54 25.48 -1.62
N ILE A 30 0.12 24.44 -2.34
CA ILE A 30 -1.23 23.91 -2.23
C ILE A 30 -1.39 23.38 -0.81
N ASP A 31 -2.39 23.85 -0.10
CA ASP A 31 -2.72 23.27 1.19
C ASP A 31 -3.16 21.79 1.02
N ALA A 32 -2.85 20.99 2.04
CA ALA A 32 -3.07 19.54 1.98
C ALA A 32 -4.54 19.18 1.72
N HIS A 33 -5.48 19.94 2.28
CA HIS A 33 -6.91 19.70 2.11
C HIS A 33 -7.36 19.91 0.66
N THR A 34 -6.96 21.02 0.06
CA THR A 34 -7.24 21.34 -1.35
C THR A 34 -6.64 20.29 -2.28
N LEU A 35 -5.42 19.83 -2.00
CA LEU A 35 -4.78 18.79 -2.80
C LEU A 35 -5.58 17.47 -2.72
N GLU A 36 -6.03 17.06 -1.54
CA GLU A 36 -6.86 15.85 -1.39
C GLU A 36 -8.20 15.98 -2.12
N GLU A 37 -8.85 17.15 -2.11
CA GLU A 37 -10.06 17.38 -2.90
C GLU A 37 -9.82 17.14 -4.40
N LEU A 38 -8.73 17.72 -4.95
CA LEU A 38 -8.39 17.55 -6.38
C LEU A 38 -8.04 16.08 -6.70
N LYS A 39 -7.30 15.39 -5.84
CA LYS A 39 -6.98 13.96 -6.01
C LYS A 39 -8.23 13.09 -6.09
N VAL A 40 -9.19 13.33 -5.21
CA VAL A 40 -10.46 12.61 -5.20
C VAL A 40 -11.26 12.89 -6.47
N MET A 41 -11.32 14.15 -6.94
CA MET A 41 -12.00 14.50 -8.18
C MET A 41 -11.38 13.78 -9.40
N VAL A 42 -10.04 13.74 -9.50
CA VAL A 42 -9.34 13.02 -10.58
C VAL A 42 -9.67 11.54 -10.55
N ASN A 43 -9.56 10.90 -9.36
CA ASN A 43 -9.82 9.48 -9.21
C ASN A 43 -11.28 9.09 -9.50
N LEU A 44 -12.24 9.97 -9.21
CA LEU A 44 -13.64 9.76 -9.59
C LEU A 44 -13.85 9.80 -11.12
N ILE A 45 -13.13 10.68 -11.84
CA ILE A 45 -13.24 10.80 -13.30
C ILE A 45 -12.49 9.66 -14.00
N ASP A 46 -11.30 9.34 -13.49
CA ASP A 46 -10.45 8.25 -13.99
C ASP A 46 -9.92 7.42 -12.82
N SER A 47 -10.57 6.30 -12.57
CA SER A 47 -10.25 5.39 -11.46
C SER A 47 -8.91 4.66 -11.60
N GLU A 48 -8.27 4.72 -12.76
CA GLU A 48 -6.92 4.18 -12.96
C GLU A 48 -5.84 5.12 -12.40
N ILE A 49 -6.16 6.42 -12.28
CA ILE A 49 -5.28 7.42 -11.67
C ILE A 49 -5.50 7.43 -10.17
N THR A 50 -4.62 6.77 -9.43
CA THR A 50 -4.71 6.63 -7.98
C THR A 50 -3.68 7.52 -7.27
N ASN A 51 -4.12 8.25 -6.24
CA ASN A 51 -3.32 9.16 -5.42
C ASN A 51 -2.40 10.07 -6.26
N PRO A 52 -2.94 10.83 -7.24
CA PRO A 52 -2.13 11.68 -8.10
C PRO A 52 -1.44 12.79 -7.30
N ASP A 53 -0.22 13.13 -7.65
CA ASP A 53 0.44 14.35 -7.19
C ASP A 53 -0.01 15.56 -8.02
N TRP A 54 0.42 16.75 -7.63
CA TRP A 54 0.04 17.99 -8.31
C TRP A 54 0.46 18.02 -9.80
N GLU A 55 1.63 17.49 -10.11
CA GLU A 55 2.12 17.41 -11.49
C GLU A 55 1.22 16.52 -12.37
N THR A 56 0.81 15.38 -11.83
CA THR A 56 -0.15 14.49 -12.49
C THR A 56 -1.49 15.18 -12.70
N ILE A 57 -1.99 15.95 -11.71
CA ILE A 57 -3.24 16.70 -11.80
C ILE A 57 -3.13 17.77 -12.88
N LYS A 58 -2.04 18.57 -12.92
CA LYS A 58 -1.78 19.55 -13.97
C LYS A 58 -1.76 18.91 -15.37
N GLY A 59 -1.07 17.78 -15.50
CA GLY A 59 -1.01 17.02 -16.74
C GLY A 59 -2.38 16.52 -17.20
N PHE A 60 -3.21 16.04 -16.29
CA PHE A 60 -4.56 15.55 -16.56
C PHE A 60 -5.51 16.68 -16.99
N THR A 61 -5.51 17.77 -16.24
CA THR A 61 -6.39 18.92 -16.48
C THR A 61 -5.88 19.88 -17.57
N LYS A 62 -4.57 19.83 -17.86
CA LYS A 62 -3.86 20.79 -18.75
C LYS A 62 -3.98 22.22 -18.27
N THR A 63 -3.94 22.42 -16.96
CA THR A 63 -4.04 23.71 -16.29
C THR A 63 -2.77 23.99 -15.50
N SER A 64 -2.55 25.25 -15.11
CA SER A 64 -1.35 25.69 -14.40
C SER A 64 -1.64 26.07 -12.94
N THR A 65 -2.88 26.41 -12.63
CA THR A 65 -3.30 26.87 -11.29
C THR A 65 -4.33 25.93 -10.67
N VAL A 66 -4.44 25.99 -9.33
CA VAL A 66 -5.40 25.21 -8.55
C VAL A 66 -6.85 25.54 -8.92
N GLU A 67 -7.16 26.81 -9.13
CA GLU A 67 -8.50 27.29 -9.49
C GLU A 67 -8.93 26.79 -10.87
N GLU A 68 -8.03 26.83 -11.85
CA GLU A 68 -8.30 26.31 -13.19
C GLU A 68 -8.50 24.79 -13.15
N ALA A 69 -7.64 24.05 -12.42
CA ALA A 69 -7.77 22.62 -12.25
C ALA A 69 -9.10 22.23 -11.60
N ARG A 70 -9.49 22.93 -10.52
CA ARG A 70 -10.76 22.74 -9.84
C ARG A 70 -11.93 22.97 -10.79
N THR A 71 -11.93 24.07 -11.51
CA THR A 71 -13.00 24.42 -12.48
C THR A 71 -13.13 23.32 -13.53
N TYR A 72 -12.02 22.89 -14.12
CA TYR A 72 -12.01 21.81 -15.11
C TYR A 72 -12.59 20.50 -14.54
N LEU A 73 -12.16 20.12 -13.35
CA LEU A 73 -12.61 18.87 -12.69
C LEU A 73 -14.09 18.91 -12.30
N GLU A 74 -14.60 20.05 -11.81
CA GLU A 74 -16.03 20.22 -11.53
C GLU A 74 -16.89 20.11 -12.79
N GLU A 75 -16.45 20.69 -13.89
CA GLU A 75 -17.14 20.56 -15.18
C GLU A 75 -17.13 19.12 -15.70
N ALA A 76 -15.98 18.43 -15.57
CA ALA A 76 -15.84 17.03 -15.95
C ALA A 76 -16.73 16.12 -15.08
N LEU A 77 -16.76 16.30 -13.76
CA LEU A 77 -17.65 15.58 -12.86
C LEU A 77 -19.12 15.80 -13.19
N LYS A 78 -19.49 17.04 -13.54
CA LYS A 78 -20.86 17.36 -13.97
C LYS A 78 -21.24 16.64 -15.26
N LYS A 79 -20.35 16.62 -16.22
CA LYS A 79 -20.55 15.95 -17.52
C LYS A 79 -20.75 14.43 -17.35
N GLU A 80 -19.98 13.82 -16.47
CA GLU A 80 -20.06 12.38 -16.16
C GLU A 80 -21.16 12.02 -15.12
N ASN A 81 -21.97 13.00 -14.65
CA ASN A 81 -23.00 12.85 -13.61
C ASN A 81 -22.44 12.38 -12.25
N LEU A 82 -21.19 12.71 -11.93
CA LEU A 82 -20.49 12.34 -10.69
C LEU A 82 -20.46 13.49 -9.66
N LEU A 83 -20.87 14.72 -10.05
CA LEU A 83 -20.77 15.90 -9.18
C LEU A 83 -21.57 15.75 -7.87
N GLU A 84 -22.75 15.13 -7.94
CA GLU A 84 -23.57 14.88 -6.74
C GLU A 84 -22.91 13.84 -5.82
N LEU A 85 -22.29 12.80 -6.37
CA LEU A 85 -21.51 11.83 -5.61
C LEU A 85 -20.34 12.52 -4.89
N TYR A 86 -19.60 13.35 -5.62
CA TYR A 86 -18.48 14.11 -5.05
C TYR A 86 -18.95 14.99 -3.90
N LYS A 87 -19.93 15.84 -4.12
CA LYS A 87 -20.39 16.83 -3.11
C LYS A 87 -21.06 16.20 -1.88
N ASN A 88 -21.81 15.13 -2.08
CA ASN A 88 -22.63 14.55 -1.00
C ASN A 88 -21.93 13.41 -0.27
N VAL A 89 -20.91 12.81 -0.85
CA VAL A 89 -20.20 11.65 -0.28
C VAL A 89 -18.71 11.92 -0.14
N GLU A 90 -18.00 12.10 -1.25
CA GLU A 90 -16.54 12.09 -1.25
C GLU A 90 -15.93 13.33 -0.56
N GLN A 91 -16.40 14.51 -0.89
CA GLN A 91 -15.89 15.76 -0.29
C GLN A 91 -16.12 15.83 1.23
N PRO A 92 -17.30 15.50 1.79
CA PRO A 92 -17.47 15.44 3.23
C PRO A 92 -16.62 14.37 3.93
N LEU A 93 -16.26 13.27 3.22
CA LEU A 93 -15.41 12.22 3.76
C LEU A 93 -13.98 12.69 4.01
N ILE A 94 -13.41 13.59 3.21
CA ILE A 94 -12.06 14.11 3.40
C ILE A 94 -11.87 14.61 4.83
N LYS A 95 -12.77 15.47 5.28
CA LYS A 95 -12.72 15.99 6.65
C LYS A 95 -12.89 14.90 7.71
N ARG A 96 -13.70 13.88 7.46
CA ARG A 96 -13.89 12.77 8.40
C ARG A 96 -12.64 11.89 8.47
N VAL A 97 -11.98 11.69 7.36
CA VAL A 97 -10.70 10.97 7.31
C VAL A 97 -9.63 11.72 8.10
N GLU A 98 -9.50 13.04 7.91
CA GLU A 98 -8.58 13.88 8.69
C GLU A 98 -8.86 13.78 10.20
N GLU A 99 -10.14 13.82 10.61
CA GLU A 99 -10.55 13.64 12.01
C GLU A 99 -10.18 12.23 12.54
N MET A 100 -10.37 11.18 11.72
CA MET A 100 -10.01 9.80 12.07
C MET A 100 -8.48 9.64 12.23
N GLU A 101 -7.70 10.18 11.33
CA GLU A 101 -6.24 10.18 11.40
C GLU A 101 -5.73 10.90 12.64
N LYS A 102 -6.30 12.07 12.91
CA LYS A 102 -5.97 12.87 14.11
C LYS A 102 -6.34 12.15 15.40
N ASN A 103 -7.49 11.48 15.44
CA ASN A 103 -7.94 10.76 16.63
C ASN A 103 -7.16 9.46 16.85
N GLY A 104 -6.74 8.78 15.78
CA GLY A 104 -6.07 7.51 15.85
C GLY A 104 -6.89 6.40 16.52
N VAL A 105 -6.31 5.22 16.63
CA VAL A 105 -6.91 4.02 17.24
C VAL A 105 -6.11 3.61 18.48
N LEU A 106 -6.78 3.53 19.62
CA LEU A 106 -6.17 3.10 20.88
C LEU A 106 -5.79 1.61 20.79
N ILE A 107 -4.55 1.28 21.16
CA ILE A 107 -4.01 -0.07 21.13
C ILE A 107 -3.61 -0.50 22.56
N ASP A 108 -4.10 -1.65 22.98
CA ASP A 108 -3.64 -2.30 24.21
C ASP A 108 -2.37 -3.10 23.93
N VAL A 109 -1.23 -2.44 24.11
CA VAL A 109 0.10 -3.00 23.85
C VAL A 109 0.40 -4.20 24.78
N ASP A 110 -0.12 -4.18 26.01
CA ASP A 110 0.15 -5.26 26.97
C ASP A 110 -0.59 -6.55 26.60
N VAL A 111 -1.81 -6.41 26.07
CA VAL A 111 -2.54 -7.55 25.51
C VAL A 111 -1.80 -8.12 24.31
N LEU A 112 -1.35 -7.28 23.36
CA LEU A 112 -0.59 -7.75 22.21
C LEU A 112 0.70 -8.45 22.60
N LYS A 113 1.46 -7.94 23.58
CA LYS A 113 2.67 -8.59 24.08
C LYS A 113 2.40 -9.96 24.71
N LYS A 114 1.32 -10.10 25.47
CA LYS A 114 0.92 -11.40 26.06
C LYS A 114 0.57 -12.39 24.96
N GLN A 115 -0.26 -11.96 23.99
CA GLN A 115 -0.62 -12.80 22.85
C GLN A 115 0.60 -13.19 22.02
N SER A 116 1.54 -12.28 21.78
CA SER A 116 2.81 -12.58 21.09
C SER A 116 3.53 -13.75 21.72
N VAL A 117 3.71 -13.73 23.06
CA VAL A 117 4.39 -14.81 23.78
C VAL A 117 3.66 -16.16 23.67
N GLU A 118 2.33 -16.16 23.72
CA GLU A 118 1.52 -17.37 23.61
C GLU A 118 1.57 -17.94 22.19
N LEU A 119 1.32 -17.10 21.19
CA LEU A 119 1.28 -17.51 19.80
C LEU A 119 2.66 -17.96 19.27
N HIS A 120 3.76 -17.35 19.74
CA HIS A 120 5.11 -17.85 19.43
C HIS A 120 5.39 -19.25 20.00
N LYS A 121 4.79 -19.62 21.13
CA LYS A 121 4.89 -21.00 21.63
C LYS A 121 4.12 -21.97 20.75
N GLU A 122 2.93 -21.59 20.29
CA GLU A 122 2.12 -22.39 19.36
C GLU A 122 2.85 -22.58 18.02
N VAL A 123 3.45 -21.53 17.47
CA VAL A 123 4.27 -21.61 16.24
C VAL A 123 5.40 -22.65 16.43
N LYS A 124 6.10 -22.62 17.55
CA LYS A 124 7.18 -23.58 17.83
C LYS A 124 6.69 -25.04 17.95
N ILE A 125 5.48 -25.22 18.47
CA ILE A 125 4.86 -26.56 18.52
C ILE A 125 4.53 -27.02 17.09
N LEU A 126 3.89 -26.16 16.29
CA LEU A 126 3.58 -26.46 14.88
C LEU A 126 4.84 -26.75 14.06
N GLU A 127 5.92 -26.01 14.26
CA GLU A 127 7.21 -26.27 13.59
C GLU A 127 7.71 -27.71 13.88
N LYS A 128 7.71 -28.12 15.15
CA LYS A 128 8.13 -29.47 15.53
C LYS A 128 7.24 -30.54 14.89
N GLU A 129 5.92 -30.37 14.99
CA GLU A 129 4.97 -31.30 14.38
C GLU A 129 5.16 -31.42 12.86
N ILE A 130 5.40 -30.28 12.18
CA ILE A 130 5.67 -30.25 10.74
C ILE A 130 6.96 -31.00 10.42
N TYR A 131 8.04 -30.80 11.17
CA TYR A 131 9.30 -31.49 10.96
C TYR A 131 9.18 -32.99 11.21
N GLU A 132 8.48 -33.40 12.26
CA GLU A 132 8.21 -34.80 12.55
C GLU A 132 7.41 -35.46 11.41
N LEU A 133 6.34 -34.82 10.95
CA LEU A 133 5.52 -35.33 9.85
C LEU A 133 6.24 -35.33 8.49
N ALA A 134 7.13 -34.36 8.27
CA ALA A 134 7.95 -34.28 7.06
C ALA A 134 9.18 -35.20 7.09
N GLY A 135 9.59 -35.69 8.26
CA GLY A 135 10.80 -36.48 8.45
C GLY A 135 12.12 -35.71 8.30
N LYS A 136 12.06 -34.36 8.23
CA LYS A 136 13.24 -33.48 8.10
C LYS A 136 12.92 -32.06 8.48
N GLU A 137 13.95 -31.33 8.90
CA GLU A 137 13.87 -29.87 9.11
C GLU A 137 14.06 -29.10 7.79
N PHE A 138 13.35 -27.99 7.65
CA PHE A 138 13.43 -27.09 6.49
C PHE A 138 12.81 -25.73 6.83
N LEU A 139 13.04 -24.70 6.02
CA LEU A 139 12.44 -23.39 6.22
C LEU A 139 10.98 -23.40 5.71
N ILE A 140 10.02 -23.56 6.64
CA ILE A 140 8.58 -23.68 6.33
C ILE A 140 8.04 -22.41 5.63
N SER A 141 8.57 -21.24 6.01
CA SER A 141 8.23 -19.96 5.38
C SER A 141 8.74 -19.80 3.94
N SER A 142 9.69 -20.66 3.49
CA SER A 142 10.20 -20.64 2.13
C SER A 142 9.29 -21.43 1.18
N PRO A 143 8.60 -20.80 0.22
CA PRO A 143 7.76 -21.51 -0.74
C PRO A 143 8.50 -22.58 -1.53
N LYS A 144 9.79 -22.32 -1.84
CA LYS A 144 10.65 -23.26 -2.58
C LYS A 144 10.92 -24.52 -1.77
N GLN A 145 11.39 -24.38 -0.51
CA GLN A 145 11.71 -25.54 0.33
C GLN A 145 10.46 -26.31 0.71
N LEU A 146 9.37 -25.60 1.03
CA LEU A 146 8.08 -26.24 1.31
C LEU A 146 7.57 -27.03 0.09
N GLY A 147 7.65 -26.45 -1.11
CA GLY A 147 7.26 -27.14 -2.34
C GLY A 147 8.11 -28.39 -2.58
N GLU A 148 9.42 -28.32 -2.36
CA GLU A 148 10.33 -29.48 -2.46
C GLU A 148 9.94 -30.58 -1.47
N VAL A 149 9.63 -30.23 -0.21
CA VAL A 149 9.22 -31.19 0.82
C VAL A 149 7.88 -31.84 0.46
N LEU A 150 6.86 -31.02 0.16
CA LEU A 150 5.51 -31.56 -0.07
C LEU A 150 5.44 -32.37 -1.36
N TYR A 151 6.01 -31.88 -2.45
CA TYR A 151 5.79 -32.44 -3.78
C TYR A 151 6.85 -33.43 -4.23
N VAL A 152 8.12 -33.25 -3.79
CA VAL A 152 9.22 -34.13 -4.18
C VAL A 152 9.49 -35.17 -3.09
N HIS A 153 9.68 -34.74 -1.85
CA HIS A 153 10.04 -35.64 -0.77
C HIS A 153 8.86 -36.50 -0.30
N LEU A 154 7.70 -35.90 -0.07
CA LEU A 154 6.47 -36.61 0.37
C LEU A 154 5.64 -37.10 -0.82
N GLY A 155 5.92 -36.67 -2.06
CA GLY A 155 5.23 -37.12 -3.26
C GLY A 155 3.75 -36.69 -3.35
N LEU A 156 3.37 -35.62 -2.64
CA LEU A 156 1.98 -35.17 -2.60
C LEU A 156 1.59 -34.46 -3.88
N GLY A 157 0.51 -34.92 -4.54
CA GLY A 157 -0.10 -34.28 -5.69
C GLY A 157 0.58 -34.54 -7.04
N THR A 158 -0.22 -34.86 -8.04
CA THR A 158 0.25 -35.21 -9.39
C THR A 158 0.08 -34.09 -10.42
N ARG A 159 -0.71 -33.04 -10.12
CA ARG A 159 -1.01 -31.92 -11.03
C ARG A 159 -0.97 -30.59 -10.28
N ILE A 160 0.24 -30.10 -10.03
CA ILE A 160 0.44 -28.85 -9.28
C ILE A 160 0.67 -27.71 -10.26
N LYS A 161 0.02 -26.57 -10.01
CA LYS A 161 0.27 -25.35 -10.78
C LYS A 161 1.68 -24.84 -10.51
N LYS A 162 2.36 -24.45 -11.57
CA LYS A 162 3.63 -23.73 -11.49
C LYS A 162 3.35 -22.23 -11.38
N THR A 163 4.20 -21.53 -10.63
CA THR A 163 4.23 -20.06 -10.59
C THR A 163 4.77 -19.51 -11.91
N SER A 164 4.67 -18.21 -12.11
CA SER A 164 5.27 -17.51 -13.26
C SER A 164 6.78 -17.75 -13.40
N THR A 165 7.46 -18.04 -12.27
CA THR A 165 8.90 -18.38 -12.23
C THR A 165 9.19 -19.88 -12.42
N GLY A 166 8.17 -20.70 -12.70
CA GLY A 166 8.31 -22.14 -12.91
C GLY A 166 8.38 -22.99 -11.64
N ALA A 167 8.38 -22.40 -10.46
CA ALA A 167 8.34 -23.13 -9.18
C ALA A 167 6.97 -23.73 -8.91
N LEU A 168 6.91 -24.81 -8.13
CA LEU A 168 5.65 -25.42 -7.69
C LEU A 168 4.93 -24.49 -6.70
N SER A 169 3.66 -24.19 -6.98
CA SER A 169 2.88 -23.28 -6.15
C SER A 169 2.52 -23.93 -4.82
N THR A 170 2.76 -23.21 -3.73
CA THR A 170 2.36 -23.59 -2.37
C THR A 170 1.35 -22.59 -1.79
N ASN A 171 0.55 -21.93 -2.66
CA ASN A 171 -0.50 -21.05 -2.17
C ASN A 171 -1.61 -21.86 -1.47
N VAL A 172 -2.43 -21.18 -0.66
CA VAL A 172 -3.47 -21.83 0.16
C VAL A 172 -4.39 -22.69 -0.70
N LYS A 173 -4.83 -22.19 -1.86
CA LYS A 173 -5.73 -22.94 -2.77
C LYS A 173 -5.14 -24.25 -3.31
N GLU A 174 -3.81 -24.31 -3.48
CA GLU A 174 -3.13 -25.54 -3.90
C GLU A 174 -2.91 -26.47 -2.70
N LEU A 175 -2.63 -25.92 -1.51
CA LEU A 175 -2.50 -26.72 -0.28
C LEU A 175 -3.82 -27.34 0.14
N GLU A 176 -4.94 -26.62 0.06
CA GLU A 176 -6.28 -27.12 0.38
C GLU A 176 -6.63 -28.40 -0.39
N LYS A 177 -6.17 -28.53 -1.63
CA LYS A 177 -6.38 -29.76 -2.44
C LYS A 177 -5.61 -30.98 -1.92
N LEU A 178 -4.66 -30.77 -1.04
CA LEU A 178 -3.78 -31.80 -0.49
C LEU A 178 -4.13 -32.16 0.97
N LEU A 179 -5.14 -31.51 1.58
CA LEU A 179 -5.51 -31.71 2.97
C LEU A 179 -5.76 -33.17 3.34
N ASP A 180 -6.47 -33.90 2.47
CA ASP A 180 -6.82 -35.30 2.70
C ASP A 180 -5.66 -36.27 2.39
N LEU A 181 -4.56 -35.80 1.80
CA LEU A 181 -3.44 -36.65 1.39
C LEU A 181 -2.41 -36.84 2.48
N HIS A 182 -2.18 -35.82 3.33
CA HIS A 182 -1.18 -35.92 4.38
C HIS A 182 -1.42 -34.89 5.51
N PRO A 183 -1.31 -35.26 6.78
CA PRO A 183 -1.60 -34.37 7.92
C PRO A 183 -0.66 -33.16 7.99
N VAL A 184 0.53 -33.22 7.43
CA VAL A 184 1.47 -32.08 7.36
C VAL A 184 0.87 -30.86 6.70
N VAL A 185 -0.06 -31.05 5.73
CA VAL A 185 -0.63 -29.94 4.95
C VAL A 185 -1.49 -29.04 5.83
N ALA A 186 -2.34 -29.60 6.67
CA ALA A 186 -3.15 -28.84 7.63
C ALA A 186 -2.23 -28.03 8.56
N LYS A 187 -1.19 -28.67 9.12
CA LYS A 187 -0.23 -28.01 10.02
C LYS A 187 0.52 -26.87 9.34
N VAL A 188 0.87 -27.00 8.07
CA VAL A 188 1.50 -25.93 7.28
C VAL A 188 0.56 -24.77 7.06
N ILE A 189 -0.73 -25.01 6.82
CA ILE A 189 -1.73 -23.94 6.69
C ILE A 189 -1.86 -23.18 8.01
N ASP A 190 -2.06 -23.89 9.12
CA ASP A 190 -2.15 -23.31 10.47
C ASP A 190 -0.90 -22.49 10.81
N TYR A 191 0.30 -23.03 10.56
CA TYR A 191 1.56 -22.35 10.76
C TYR A 191 1.64 -21.03 9.98
N ARG A 192 1.23 -21.04 8.71
CA ARG A 192 1.25 -19.83 7.85
C ARG A 192 0.28 -18.76 8.32
N GLU A 193 -0.93 -19.15 8.70
CA GLU A 193 -1.92 -18.23 9.24
C GLU A 193 -1.42 -17.58 10.51
N LEU A 194 -0.89 -18.38 11.42
CA LEU A 194 -0.40 -17.91 12.70
C LEU A 194 0.84 -17.03 12.58
N THR A 195 1.82 -17.41 11.75
CA THR A 195 3.01 -16.60 11.50
C THR A 195 2.69 -15.30 10.77
N LYS A 196 1.71 -15.28 9.87
CA LYS A 196 1.22 -14.05 9.23
C LYS A 196 0.53 -13.15 10.25
N LEU A 197 -0.33 -13.68 11.12
CA LEU A 197 -0.98 -12.92 12.18
C LEU A 197 0.08 -12.28 13.11
N LEU A 198 1.06 -13.03 13.54
CA LEU A 198 2.16 -12.55 14.37
C LEU A 198 2.93 -11.43 13.67
N SER A 199 3.50 -11.71 12.52
CA SER A 199 4.41 -10.77 11.84
C SER A 199 3.71 -9.51 11.34
N THR A 200 2.45 -9.62 10.88
CA THR A 200 1.73 -8.48 10.29
C THR A 200 1.06 -7.61 11.35
N TYR A 201 0.57 -8.21 12.43
CA TYR A 201 -0.25 -7.49 13.40
C TYR A 201 0.31 -7.52 14.82
N ILE A 202 0.48 -8.71 15.41
CA ILE A 202 0.75 -8.83 16.84
C ILE A 202 2.09 -8.23 17.22
N ASP A 203 3.16 -8.54 16.47
CA ASP A 203 4.52 -8.06 16.74
C ASP A 203 4.79 -6.69 16.11
N SER A 204 4.05 -6.32 15.06
CA SER A 204 4.33 -5.07 14.34
C SER A 204 3.52 -3.88 14.86
N LEU A 205 2.23 -4.04 15.20
CA LEU A 205 1.39 -2.92 15.64
C LEU A 205 1.95 -2.14 16.83
N PRO A 206 2.56 -2.77 17.86
CA PRO A 206 3.17 -2.03 18.97
C PRO A 206 4.22 -1.00 18.56
N ASN A 207 4.89 -1.20 17.41
CA ASN A 207 5.94 -0.31 16.92
C ASN A 207 5.40 1.01 16.32
N TYR A 208 4.11 1.06 15.99
CA TYR A 208 3.43 2.22 15.43
C TYR A 208 2.68 3.06 16.46
N VAL A 209 2.61 2.58 17.71
CA VAL A 209 1.92 3.29 18.79
C VAL A 209 2.72 4.54 19.16
N LYS A 210 2.04 5.68 19.18
CA LYS A 210 2.60 6.97 19.59
C LYS A 210 2.50 7.18 21.10
N ASP A 211 3.02 8.31 21.59
CA ASP A 211 3.06 8.64 23.03
C ASP A 211 1.67 8.73 23.69
N ASP A 212 0.62 8.97 22.90
CA ASP A 212 -0.77 8.98 23.34
C ASP A 212 -1.41 7.59 23.42
N GLY A 213 -0.65 6.53 23.17
CA GLY A 213 -1.11 5.13 23.17
C GLY A 213 -1.91 4.73 21.92
N ARG A 214 -1.87 5.53 20.86
CA ARG A 214 -2.66 5.33 19.64
C ARG A 214 -1.79 5.11 18.41
N ILE A 215 -2.38 4.46 17.42
CA ILE A 215 -1.83 4.37 16.06
C ILE A 215 -2.59 5.38 15.20
N HIS A 216 -1.84 6.25 14.52
CA HIS A 216 -2.35 7.21 13.56
C HIS A 216 -2.00 6.73 12.16
N ALA A 217 -2.92 5.97 11.57
CA ALA A 217 -2.79 5.50 10.19
C ALA A 217 -3.11 6.65 9.24
N HIS A 218 -2.45 6.68 8.09
CA HIS A 218 -2.78 7.62 7.01
C HIS A 218 -3.67 6.91 5.98
N PHE A 219 -4.86 7.46 5.73
CA PHE A 219 -5.84 6.90 4.81
C PHE A 219 -5.87 7.70 3.52
N VAL A 220 -5.60 7.05 2.40
CA VAL A 220 -5.66 7.67 1.07
C VAL A 220 -7.01 7.34 0.44
N GLN A 221 -7.89 8.34 0.33
CA GLN A 221 -9.24 8.18 -0.21
C GLN A 221 -9.21 7.87 -1.72
N SER A 222 -8.32 8.51 -2.47
CA SER A 222 -8.09 8.28 -3.89
C SER A 222 -7.09 7.14 -4.18
N GLY A 223 -6.77 6.30 -3.20
CA GLY A 223 -5.69 5.32 -3.28
C GLY A 223 -5.99 4.07 -4.10
N THR A 224 -7.23 3.83 -4.48
CA THR A 224 -7.63 2.65 -5.27
C THR A 224 -8.73 2.98 -6.27
N GLY A 225 -8.71 2.30 -7.44
CA GLY A 225 -9.76 2.43 -8.44
C GLY A 225 -11.11 1.76 -8.07
N THR A 226 -11.19 1.12 -6.90
CA THR A 226 -12.41 0.43 -6.42
C THR A 226 -13.20 1.22 -5.39
N GLY A 227 -12.75 2.45 -5.04
CA GLY A 227 -13.34 3.29 -4.00
C GLY A 227 -13.05 2.81 -2.57
N ARG A 228 -12.11 1.87 -2.38
CA ARG A 228 -11.61 1.51 -1.04
C ARG A 228 -10.50 2.47 -0.64
N PHE A 229 -10.45 2.85 0.62
CA PHE A 229 -9.28 3.55 1.14
C PHE A 229 -8.06 2.62 1.11
N SER A 230 -6.89 3.17 0.81
CA SER A 230 -5.61 2.52 1.08
C SER A 230 -4.96 3.16 2.32
N CYS A 231 -4.07 2.41 2.97
CA CYS A 231 -3.38 2.83 4.19
C CYS A 231 -1.92 2.31 4.12
#